data_fecf250c7c86c68dd719e801da1b12f8
#
_entry.id   fecf250c7c86c68dd719e801da1b12f8
#
_cell.length_a   1.000
_cell.length_b   1.000
_cell.length_c   1.000
_cell.angle_alpha   90.00
_cell.angle_beta   90.00
_cell.angle_gamma   90.00
#
_symmetry.space_group_name_H-M   'P 1'
#
loop_
_entity.id
_entity.type
_entity.pdbx_description
1 polymer ?
#
loop_
_entity_poly.entity_id
_entity_poly.type
_entity_poly.pdbx_seq_one_letter_code
_entity_poly.pdbx_strand_id
1 'polypeptide(L)'
;MQNSLLTKYSGAVPRYTSYPTAPHFDEAVDCERYAQWLKALSGRERISLYVHVPYCDRLCWFCACHTKHTLRYEPIAIYLESLKKEIAAVGALVSRDAAVTAVHFGGGSPTMVQPQDMIDLVAALKAAFRFADDVEISVEMDPNDLDEPRYDALAAIGMTRASLGVQDFHPEVQKAINRIQTFEHTKSVVDAVRARGVHSVNCDILYGLPHQTEETLTETVNEILSLAPDRIALFGYAHVPWMKKHQTMIKEEVLPGLQERFAQMNLAASMLIAAGYEPVGIDHFALPSDRMAIAQREGRLRRNFQGYTDDAAEALIGLGASSIGQLPQGYVQNMPATGEYQRMADAGGLAAVRGVEVSEDDKLRRRVIEEIMCRFALSFADLRLEFGDAVDVIVSEAKGFAQSNQDGLCLVDDDRFVITEIGRPFARTIAAVFDSYLSNGKGRHSIAV
;
A
#
# COMPACT_ATOMS: atom_id res chain seq x y z
N MET A 1 -24.59 21.05 -4.14
CA MET A 1 -23.79 20.99 -2.91
C MET A 1 -22.54 20.10 -3.10
N GLN A 2 -22.64 18.85 -3.52
CA GLN A 2 -21.46 17.98 -3.73
C GLN A 2 -20.45 18.53 -4.75
N ASN A 3 -20.88 19.09 -5.89
CA ASN A 3 -19.96 19.63 -6.90
C ASN A 3 -19.11 20.82 -6.41
N SER A 4 -19.65 21.65 -5.52
CA SER A 4 -18.89 22.76 -4.91
C SER A 4 -17.84 22.26 -3.92
N LEU A 5 -18.15 21.20 -3.17
CA LEU A 5 -17.21 20.56 -2.25
C LEU A 5 -16.06 19.88 -3.01
N LEU A 6 -16.36 19.17 -4.10
CA LEU A 6 -15.34 18.56 -4.94
C LEU A 6 -14.34 19.60 -5.45
N THR A 7 -14.81 20.70 -6.02
CA THR A 7 -13.93 21.77 -6.51
C THR A 7 -13.08 22.37 -5.38
N LYS A 8 -13.66 22.51 -4.19
CA LYS A 8 -12.98 23.13 -3.04
C LYS A 8 -11.94 22.22 -2.38
N TYR A 9 -12.20 20.90 -2.30
CA TYR A 9 -11.41 19.95 -1.50
C TYR A 9 -10.67 18.88 -2.31
N SER A 10 -10.71 18.91 -3.65
CA SER A 10 -9.96 17.98 -4.51
C SER A 10 -8.50 18.38 -4.73
N GLY A 11 -7.92 19.19 -3.87
CA GLY A 11 -6.52 19.61 -3.96
C GLY A 11 -5.55 18.43 -4.01
N ALA A 12 -4.36 18.65 -4.57
CA ALA A 12 -3.31 17.64 -4.59
C ALA A 12 -2.66 17.51 -3.21
N VAL A 13 -2.82 16.36 -2.56
CA VAL A 13 -2.27 16.05 -1.23
C VAL A 13 -1.65 14.65 -1.21
N PRO A 14 -0.71 14.38 -0.29
CA PRO A 14 -0.10 13.06 -0.15
C PRO A 14 -1.12 11.94 0.07
N ARG A 15 -0.75 10.70 -0.26
CA ARG A 15 -1.57 9.52 0.06
C ARG A 15 -1.46 9.07 1.52
N TYR A 16 -0.53 9.68 2.27
CA TYR A 16 -0.26 9.38 3.68
C TYR A 16 -0.09 7.88 3.97
N THR A 17 0.75 7.23 3.18
CA THR A 17 1.25 5.88 3.45
C THR A 17 2.49 5.89 4.36
N SER A 18 2.97 7.06 4.70
CA SER A 18 3.99 7.37 5.71
C SER A 18 3.85 8.82 6.16
N TYR A 19 4.41 9.14 7.31
CA TYR A 19 4.62 10.51 7.76
C TYR A 19 5.91 10.60 8.59
N PRO A 20 6.88 11.43 8.18
CA PRO A 20 6.92 12.25 6.95
C PRO A 20 6.82 11.42 5.66
N THR A 21 6.35 12.05 4.57
CA THR A 21 6.17 11.36 3.29
C THR A 21 7.49 11.18 2.52
N ALA A 22 7.57 10.19 1.65
CA ALA A 22 8.80 9.80 0.95
C ALA A 22 9.56 10.93 0.20
N PRO A 23 8.92 12.01 -0.33
CA PRO A 23 9.65 13.17 -0.87
C PRO A 23 10.55 13.89 0.15
N HIS A 24 10.34 13.69 1.45
CA HIS A 24 11.15 14.28 2.53
C HIS A 24 12.32 13.39 2.99
N PHE A 25 12.46 12.19 2.42
CA PHE A 25 13.60 11.33 2.71
C PHE A 25 14.88 11.93 2.12
N ASP A 26 15.93 11.93 2.90
CA ASP A 26 17.25 12.45 2.53
C ASP A 26 18.36 11.40 2.77
N GLU A 27 19.58 11.77 2.40
CA GLU A 27 20.75 10.89 2.47
C GLU A 27 21.32 10.74 3.90
N ALA A 28 20.75 11.38 4.91
CA ALA A 28 21.21 11.25 6.30
C ALA A 28 20.97 9.83 6.86
N VAL A 29 20.03 9.10 6.27
CA VAL A 29 19.78 7.69 6.57
C VAL A 29 20.41 6.83 5.49
N ASP A 30 21.64 6.45 5.69
CA ASP A 30 22.45 5.57 4.85
C ASP A 30 22.51 4.13 5.37
N CYS A 31 23.37 3.29 4.78
CA CYS A 31 23.56 1.89 5.22
C CYS A 31 24.06 1.79 6.66
N GLU A 32 24.90 2.71 7.13
CA GLU A 32 25.45 2.67 8.49
C GLU A 32 24.35 3.00 9.51
N ARG A 33 23.59 4.05 9.29
CA ARG A 33 22.44 4.43 10.13
C ARG A 33 21.39 3.33 10.14
N TYR A 34 21.09 2.75 8.98
CA TYR A 34 20.15 1.63 8.87
C TYR A 34 20.63 0.40 9.66
N ALA A 35 21.92 0.05 9.57
CA ALA A 35 22.49 -1.05 10.35
C ALA A 35 22.40 -0.81 11.87
N GLN A 36 22.55 0.44 12.31
CA GLN A 36 22.37 0.82 13.72
C GLN A 36 20.91 0.60 14.16
N TRP A 37 19.94 1.00 13.33
CA TRP A 37 18.50 0.84 13.63
C TRP A 37 18.10 -0.64 13.70
N LEU A 38 18.59 -1.46 12.76
CA LEU A 38 18.34 -2.91 12.76
C LEU A 38 18.87 -3.58 14.04
N LYS A 39 20.08 -3.23 14.46
CA LYS A 39 20.70 -3.74 15.70
C LYS A 39 19.98 -3.27 16.97
N ALA A 40 19.28 -2.14 16.90
CA ALA A 40 18.53 -1.61 18.03
C ALA A 40 17.19 -2.33 18.26
N LEU A 41 16.74 -3.18 17.35
CA LEU A 41 15.61 -4.06 17.59
C LEU A 41 15.96 -5.08 18.68
N SER A 42 15.25 -5.01 19.82
CA SER A 42 15.64 -5.71 21.07
C SER A 42 15.36 -7.21 21.04
N GLY A 43 14.62 -7.70 20.04
CA GLY A 43 14.14 -9.06 19.95
C GLY A 43 12.76 -9.31 20.57
N ARG A 44 12.15 -8.30 21.17
CA ARG A 44 10.77 -8.37 21.67
C ARG A 44 9.77 -7.94 20.61
N GLU A 45 10.23 -7.19 19.61
CA GLU A 45 9.43 -6.68 18.53
C GLU A 45 8.96 -7.80 17.60
N ARG A 46 7.73 -7.69 17.16
CA ARG A 46 7.25 -8.37 15.96
C ARG A 46 7.69 -7.56 14.75
N ILE A 47 8.12 -8.24 13.72
CA ILE A 47 8.58 -7.63 12.50
C ILE A 47 7.80 -8.14 11.30
N SER A 48 7.60 -7.27 10.33
CA SER A 48 7.05 -7.62 9.03
C SER A 48 8.12 -7.44 7.96
N LEU A 49 8.10 -8.29 6.95
CA LEU A 49 9.00 -8.20 5.81
C LEU A 49 8.22 -7.81 4.57
N TYR A 50 8.72 -6.81 3.84
CA TYR A 50 8.27 -6.49 2.49
C TYR A 50 9.37 -6.86 1.50
N VAL A 51 9.08 -7.74 0.57
CA VAL A 51 10.03 -8.19 -0.45
C VAL A 51 9.62 -7.63 -1.80
N HIS A 52 10.44 -6.73 -2.34
CA HIS A 52 10.18 -6.07 -3.62
C HIS A 52 10.79 -6.84 -4.79
N VAL A 53 9.95 -7.32 -5.71
CA VAL A 53 10.37 -7.93 -6.98
C VAL A 53 10.00 -6.97 -8.12
N PRO A 54 10.97 -6.19 -8.66
CA PRO A 54 10.67 -5.06 -9.55
C PRO A 54 10.42 -5.45 -11.02
N TYR A 55 10.04 -6.66 -11.32
CA TYR A 55 9.92 -7.13 -12.70
C TYR A 55 8.48 -7.39 -13.11
N CYS A 56 8.16 -7.01 -14.36
CA CYS A 56 6.91 -7.33 -15.04
C CYS A 56 7.20 -7.80 -16.48
N ASP A 57 6.36 -8.67 -17.02
CA ASP A 57 6.42 -9.12 -18.42
C ASP A 57 5.85 -8.08 -19.39
N ARG A 58 5.06 -7.14 -18.89
CA ARG A 58 4.46 -6.01 -19.62
C ARG A 58 4.55 -4.72 -18.83
N LEU A 59 4.46 -3.61 -19.54
CA LEU A 59 4.35 -2.29 -18.94
C LEU A 59 2.91 -1.80 -19.05
N CYS A 60 2.15 -1.94 -17.97
CA CYS A 60 0.82 -1.35 -17.89
C CYS A 60 0.91 0.16 -17.86
N TRP A 61 0.17 0.86 -18.74
CA TRP A 61 0.34 2.31 -18.88
C TRP A 61 -0.18 3.13 -17.70
N PHE A 62 -1.07 2.57 -16.88
CA PHE A 62 -1.56 3.22 -15.66
C PHE A 62 -0.60 3.11 -14.48
N CYS A 63 0.33 2.15 -14.49
CA CYS A 63 1.09 1.74 -13.31
C CYS A 63 2.00 2.85 -12.78
N ALA A 64 1.96 3.08 -11.47
CA ALA A 64 2.86 4.00 -10.76
C ALA A 64 3.93 3.29 -9.92
N CYS A 65 3.96 1.97 -9.89
CA CYS A 65 4.91 1.19 -9.12
C CYS A 65 6.35 1.33 -9.64
N HIS A 66 7.31 0.96 -8.81
CA HIS A 66 8.71 0.87 -9.23
C HIS A 66 8.95 -0.47 -9.91
N THR A 67 8.85 -0.49 -11.24
CA THR A 67 8.90 -1.73 -12.03
C THR A 67 9.87 -1.62 -13.20
N LYS A 68 10.33 -2.77 -13.67
CA LYS A 68 11.21 -2.93 -14.80
C LYS A 68 10.64 -4.02 -15.73
N HIS A 69 10.43 -3.68 -16.99
CA HIS A 69 9.93 -4.62 -17.98
C HIS A 69 11.04 -5.58 -18.41
N THR A 70 10.74 -6.88 -18.45
CA THR A 70 11.62 -7.91 -19.02
C THR A 70 10.80 -9.10 -19.55
N LEU A 71 11.20 -9.61 -20.71
CA LEU A 71 10.69 -10.88 -21.27
C LEU A 71 11.66 -12.05 -21.04
N ARG A 72 12.83 -11.79 -20.42
CA ARG A 72 13.84 -12.80 -20.11
C ARG A 72 13.89 -13.06 -18.63
N TYR A 73 14.04 -14.29 -18.22
CA TYR A 73 14.14 -14.67 -16.81
C TYR A 73 15.51 -14.35 -16.20
N GLU A 74 16.59 -14.41 -16.98
CA GLU A 74 17.96 -14.21 -16.50
C GLU A 74 18.15 -12.95 -15.62
N PRO A 75 17.61 -11.74 -15.97
CA PRO A 75 17.71 -10.58 -15.10
C PRO A 75 17.03 -10.77 -13.74
N ILE A 76 15.95 -11.56 -13.68
CA ILE A 76 15.25 -11.89 -12.44
C ILE A 76 16.13 -12.81 -11.58
N ALA A 77 16.66 -13.88 -12.16
CA ALA A 77 17.53 -14.82 -11.46
C ALA A 77 18.76 -14.12 -10.84
N ILE A 78 19.44 -13.26 -11.60
CA ILE A 78 20.59 -12.46 -11.11
C ILE A 78 20.15 -11.53 -9.96
N TYR A 79 19.00 -10.89 -10.09
CA TYR A 79 18.45 -10.02 -9.03
C TYR A 79 18.18 -10.81 -7.75
N LEU A 80 17.61 -12.01 -7.83
CA LEU A 80 17.31 -12.85 -6.67
C LEU A 80 18.57 -13.27 -5.91
N GLU A 81 19.70 -13.48 -6.61
CA GLU A 81 20.97 -13.75 -5.94
C GLU A 81 21.45 -12.56 -5.11
N SER A 82 21.35 -11.33 -5.63
CA SER A 82 21.67 -10.13 -4.87
C SER A 82 20.69 -9.92 -3.70
N LEU A 83 19.41 -10.18 -3.91
CA LEU A 83 18.38 -10.08 -2.87
C LEU A 83 18.63 -11.07 -1.72
N LYS A 84 19.06 -12.31 -2.00
CA LYS A 84 19.43 -13.30 -0.97
C LYS A 84 20.62 -12.83 -0.14
N LYS A 85 21.58 -12.11 -0.73
CA LYS A 85 22.71 -11.51 0.02
C LYS A 85 22.24 -10.41 0.97
N GLU A 86 21.31 -9.54 0.50
CA GLU A 86 20.68 -8.53 1.36
C GLU A 86 19.92 -9.19 2.52
N ILE A 87 19.09 -10.22 2.23
CA ILE A 87 18.36 -10.98 3.26
C ILE A 87 19.32 -11.51 4.33
N ALA A 88 20.42 -12.11 3.92
CA ALA A 88 21.41 -12.65 4.86
C ALA A 88 22.07 -11.54 5.70
N ALA A 89 22.45 -10.42 5.07
CA ALA A 89 23.08 -9.29 5.75
C ALA A 89 22.15 -8.59 6.74
N VAL A 90 20.91 -8.33 6.34
CA VAL A 90 19.87 -7.74 7.21
C VAL A 90 19.55 -8.69 8.36
N GLY A 91 19.36 -9.98 8.08
CA GLY A 91 19.08 -10.99 9.10
C GLY A 91 20.21 -11.17 10.13
N ALA A 92 21.46 -10.93 9.71
CA ALA A 92 22.60 -10.96 10.65
C ALA A 92 22.62 -9.77 11.63
N LEU A 93 21.91 -8.68 11.32
CA LEU A 93 21.83 -7.48 12.17
C LEU A 93 20.61 -7.48 13.09
N VAL A 94 19.55 -8.20 12.73
CA VAL A 94 18.31 -8.30 13.51
C VAL A 94 18.45 -9.38 14.58
N SER A 95 17.94 -9.11 15.77
CA SER A 95 17.91 -10.11 16.85
C SER A 95 17.14 -11.36 16.42
N ARG A 96 17.70 -12.55 16.70
CA ARG A 96 17.03 -13.84 16.46
C ARG A 96 15.79 -14.05 17.32
N ASP A 97 15.60 -13.26 18.35
CA ASP A 97 14.42 -13.32 19.21
C ASP A 97 13.22 -12.54 18.61
N ALA A 98 13.49 -11.59 17.70
CA ALA A 98 12.43 -10.89 16.95
C ALA A 98 11.70 -11.87 16.01
N ALA A 99 10.37 -11.86 16.05
CA ALA A 99 9.55 -12.79 15.26
C ALA A 99 8.96 -12.11 14.02
N VAL A 100 9.14 -12.73 12.86
CA VAL A 100 8.45 -12.34 11.62
C VAL A 100 7.00 -12.82 11.70
N THR A 101 6.05 -11.89 11.72
CA THR A 101 4.61 -12.17 11.76
C THR A 101 3.92 -12.03 10.41
N ALA A 102 4.53 -11.29 9.48
CA ALA A 102 4.02 -11.17 8.12
C ALA A 102 5.16 -11.05 7.10
N VAL A 103 4.96 -11.63 5.92
CA VAL A 103 5.80 -11.44 4.74
C VAL A 103 4.91 -11.06 3.57
N HIS A 104 5.22 -9.94 2.93
CA HIS A 104 4.52 -9.48 1.74
C HIS A 104 5.47 -9.42 0.54
N PHE A 105 5.13 -10.13 -0.53
CA PHE A 105 5.83 -10.05 -1.81
C PHE A 105 5.05 -9.12 -2.73
N GLY A 106 5.71 -8.06 -3.20
CA GLY A 106 5.08 -7.06 -4.06
C GLY A 106 6.04 -6.39 -5.02
N GLY A 107 5.56 -5.31 -5.64
CA GLY A 107 6.37 -4.41 -6.47
C GLY A 107 6.00 -4.40 -7.95
N GLY A 108 6.54 -5.29 -8.75
CA GLY A 108 6.15 -5.55 -10.13
C GLY A 108 5.14 -6.69 -10.19
N SER A 109 5.61 -7.86 -10.61
CA SER A 109 4.87 -9.12 -10.54
C SER A 109 5.74 -10.19 -9.88
N PRO A 110 5.60 -10.43 -8.56
CA PRO A 110 6.34 -11.48 -7.86
C PRO A 110 6.11 -12.87 -8.48
N THR A 111 4.99 -13.07 -9.16
CA THR A 111 4.64 -14.33 -9.85
C THR A 111 5.45 -14.61 -11.12
N MET A 112 6.26 -13.65 -11.60
CA MET A 112 7.28 -13.91 -12.61
C MET A 112 8.45 -14.76 -12.11
N VAL A 113 8.64 -14.84 -10.78
CA VAL A 113 9.68 -15.69 -10.19
C VAL A 113 9.37 -17.16 -10.49
N GLN A 114 10.40 -17.92 -10.94
CA GLN A 114 10.22 -19.33 -11.20
C GLN A 114 9.92 -20.12 -9.92
N PRO A 115 9.19 -21.25 -10.01
CA PRO A 115 8.73 -21.99 -8.83
C PRO A 115 9.83 -22.32 -7.83
N GLN A 116 10.96 -22.85 -8.28
CA GLN A 116 12.06 -23.22 -7.40
C GLN A 116 12.72 -22.00 -6.77
N ASP A 117 12.91 -20.91 -7.52
CA ASP A 117 13.52 -19.68 -7.02
C ASP A 117 12.63 -19.00 -5.95
N MET A 118 11.30 -19.11 -6.06
CA MET A 118 10.37 -18.61 -5.03
C MET A 118 10.51 -19.44 -3.74
N ILE A 119 10.61 -20.76 -3.85
CA ILE A 119 10.85 -21.65 -2.70
C ILE A 119 12.19 -21.32 -2.05
N ASP A 120 13.25 -21.18 -2.84
CA ASP A 120 14.59 -20.85 -2.36
C ASP A 120 14.67 -19.47 -1.71
N LEU A 121 13.93 -18.48 -2.24
CA LEU A 121 13.85 -17.15 -1.66
C LEU A 121 13.19 -17.18 -0.28
N VAL A 122 12.09 -17.90 -0.11
CA VAL A 122 11.44 -18.05 1.20
C VAL A 122 12.30 -18.89 2.15
N ALA A 123 13.01 -19.90 1.64
CA ALA A 123 13.99 -20.63 2.45
C ALA A 123 15.12 -19.72 2.97
N ALA A 124 15.63 -18.79 2.14
CA ALA A 124 16.61 -17.79 2.56
C ALA A 124 16.05 -16.85 3.65
N LEU A 125 14.79 -16.40 3.52
CA LEU A 125 14.12 -15.61 4.56
C LEU A 125 14.02 -16.39 5.89
N LYS A 126 13.56 -17.64 5.85
CA LYS A 126 13.46 -18.52 7.04
C LYS A 126 14.83 -18.84 7.66
N ALA A 127 15.88 -18.90 6.88
CA ALA A 127 17.25 -19.08 7.39
C ALA A 127 17.79 -17.80 8.07
N ALA A 128 17.41 -16.62 7.56
CA ALA A 128 17.87 -15.33 8.07
C ALA A 128 17.06 -14.84 9.29
N PHE A 129 15.76 -15.12 9.35
CA PHE A 129 14.83 -14.62 10.37
C PHE A 129 14.07 -15.75 11.06
N ARG A 130 13.66 -15.51 12.30
CA ARG A 130 12.73 -16.41 13.01
C ARG A 130 11.30 -16.07 12.63
N PHE A 131 10.60 -17.01 12.03
CA PHE A 131 9.18 -16.86 11.69
C PHE A 131 8.29 -17.26 12.88
N ALA A 132 7.19 -16.53 13.08
CA ALA A 132 6.13 -16.94 13.98
C ALA A 132 5.38 -18.16 13.40
N ASP A 133 4.75 -18.95 14.27
CA ASP A 133 4.01 -20.16 13.84
C ASP A 133 2.80 -19.82 12.96
N ASP A 134 2.21 -18.64 13.19
CA ASP A 134 1.02 -18.11 12.50
C ASP A 134 1.38 -17.01 11.47
N VAL A 135 2.59 -17.01 10.93
CA VAL A 135 3.04 -16.01 9.94
C VAL A 135 2.09 -15.92 8.75
N GLU A 136 1.67 -14.71 8.41
CA GLU A 136 0.93 -14.45 7.16
C GLU A 136 1.91 -14.28 6.00
N ILE A 137 1.74 -15.03 4.91
CA ILE A 137 2.48 -14.84 3.66
C ILE A 137 1.51 -14.38 2.59
N SER A 138 1.73 -13.17 2.11
CA SER A 138 0.89 -12.46 1.13
C SER A 138 1.69 -12.23 -0.16
N VAL A 139 1.07 -12.46 -1.32
CA VAL A 139 1.71 -12.29 -2.63
C VAL A 139 0.82 -11.48 -3.55
N GLU A 140 1.38 -10.39 -4.12
CA GLU A 140 0.77 -9.67 -5.24
C GLU A 140 0.91 -10.49 -6.52
N MET A 141 -0.17 -10.60 -7.28
CA MET A 141 -0.26 -11.47 -8.46
C MET A 141 -0.75 -10.70 -9.68
N ASP A 142 -0.06 -10.87 -10.80
CA ASP A 142 -0.67 -10.69 -12.11
C ASP A 142 -1.28 -12.04 -12.52
N PRO A 143 -2.61 -12.15 -12.70
CA PRO A 143 -3.23 -13.41 -13.11
C PRO A 143 -2.60 -14.03 -14.37
N ASN A 144 -2.09 -13.21 -15.29
CA ASN A 144 -1.51 -13.69 -16.55
C ASN A 144 -0.15 -14.43 -16.40
N ASP A 145 0.52 -14.29 -15.26
CA ASP A 145 1.86 -14.84 -15.03
C ASP A 145 1.83 -16.25 -14.39
N LEU A 146 0.66 -16.83 -14.18
CA LEU A 146 0.45 -18.00 -13.33
C LEU A 146 0.19 -19.28 -14.14
N ASP A 147 0.75 -20.40 -13.65
CA ASP A 147 0.59 -21.75 -14.13
C ASP A 147 0.59 -22.74 -12.95
N GLU A 148 0.27 -24.02 -13.20
CA GLU A 148 0.20 -25.06 -12.16
C GLU A 148 1.47 -25.16 -11.30
N PRO A 149 2.71 -25.18 -11.88
CA PRO A 149 3.93 -25.21 -11.08
C PRO A 149 4.08 -23.98 -10.15
N ARG A 150 3.64 -22.80 -10.58
CA ARG A 150 3.68 -21.60 -9.75
C ARG A 150 2.67 -21.66 -8.61
N TYR A 151 1.45 -22.14 -8.86
CA TYR A 151 0.48 -22.35 -7.80
C TYR A 151 1.00 -23.32 -6.74
N ASP A 152 1.63 -24.43 -7.16
CA ASP A 152 2.21 -25.40 -6.24
C ASP A 152 3.36 -24.83 -5.41
N ALA A 153 4.22 -24.00 -6.03
CA ALA A 153 5.29 -23.31 -5.31
C ALA A 153 4.75 -22.30 -4.29
N LEU A 154 3.71 -21.54 -4.65
CA LEU A 154 3.06 -20.60 -3.74
C LEU A 154 2.40 -21.32 -2.57
N ALA A 155 1.81 -22.48 -2.78
CA ALA A 155 1.33 -23.33 -1.70
C ALA A 155 2.47 -23.87 -0.81
N ALA A 156 3.55 -24.33 -1.44
CA ALA A 156 4.72 -24.88 -0.73
C ALA A 156 5.42 -23.86 0.19
N ILE A 157 5.45 -22.57 -0.19
CA ILE A 157 5.98 -21.52 0.69
C ILE A 157 5.05 -21.19 1.86
N GLY A 158 3.80 -21.67 1.83
CA GLY A 158 2.80 -21.38 2.85
C GLY A 158 2.04 -20.07 2.61
N MET A 159 1.80 -19.71 1.34
CA MET A 159 1.00 -18.51 1.04
C MET A 159 -0.41 -18.64 1.62
N THR A 160 -0.80 -17.63 2.40
CA THR A 160 -2.11 -17.56 3.07
C THR A 160 -3.03 -16.54 2.44
N ARG A 161 -2.47 -15.54 1.73
CA ARG A 161 -3.22 -14.45 1.12
C ARG A 161 -2.71 -14.14 -0.29
N ALA A 162 -3.65 -13.98 -1.21
CA ALA A 162 -3.42 -13.57 -2.60
C ALA A 162 -3.98 -12.18 -2.86
N SER A 163 -3.23 -11.29 -3.51
CA SER A 163 -3.72 -9.99 -3.99
C SER A 163 -3.64 -9.94 -5.50
N LEU A 164 -4.79 -9.94 -6.17
CA LEU A 164 -4.88 -9.97 -7.63
C LEU A 164 -5.08 -8.56 -8.19
N GLY A 165 -4.15 -8.12 -9.02
CA GLY A 165 -4.32 -6.89 -9.78
C GLY A 165 -5.30 -7.11 -10.94
N VAL A 166 -6.58 -6.81 -10.77
CA VAL A 166 -7.59 -6.92 -11.82
C VAL A 166 -7.71 -5.64 -12.61
N GLN A 167 -7.89 -4.53 -11.94
CA GLN A 167 -8.05 -3.16 -12.43
C GLN A 167 -9.40 -2.92 -13.10
N ASP A 168 -9.71 -3.58 -14.21
CA ASP A 168 -10.95 -3.48 -14.96
C ASP A 168 -11.11 -4.68 -15.90
N PHE A 169 -12.33 -5.13 -16.17
CA PHE A 169 -12.60 -6.24 -17.10
C PHE A 169 -13.08 -5.78 -18.47
N HIS A 170 -13.50 -4.52 -18.61
CA HIS A 170 -14.02 -4.05 -19.89
C HIS A 170 -12.94 -3.97 -20.98
N PRO A 171 -13.14 -4.59 -22.18
CA PRO A 171 -12.06 -4.75 -23.18
C PRO A 171 -11.45 -3.44 -23.69
N GLU A 172 -12.26 -2.37 -23.85
CA GLU A 172 -11.74 -1.08 -24.30
C GLU A 172 -10.88 -0.40 -23.25
N VAL A 173 -11.26 -0.49 -21.96
CA VAL A 173 -10.47 0.01 -20.85
C VAL A 173 -9.16 -0.75 -20.75
N GLN A 174 -9.21 -2.09 -20.78
CA GLN A 174 -8.01 -2.94 -20.73
C GLN A 174 -7.01 -2.63 -21.85
N LYS A 175 -7.52 -2.45 -23.07
CA LYS A 175 -6.71 -2.06 -24.23
C LYS A 175 -6.05 -0.70 -24.03
N ALA A 176 -6.80 0.28 -23.49
CA ALA A 176 -6.31 1.65 -23.27
C ALA A 176 -5.26 1.73 -22.15
N ILE A 177 -5.22 0.77 -21.23
CA ILE A 177 -4.23 0.69 -20.15
C ILE A 177 -3.12 -0.34 -20.41
N ASN A 178 -3.12 -1.00 -21.58
CA ASN A 178 -2.17 -2.06 -21.95
C ASN A 178 -2.17 -3.24 -20.97
N ARG A 179 -3.38 -3.68 -20.54
CA ARG A 179 -3.52 -4.82 -19.64
C ARG A 179 -4.73 -5.67 -20.03
N ILE A 180 -4.49 -6.66 -20.90
CA ILE A 180 -5.53 -7.59 -21.33
C ILE A 180 -5.56 -8.77 -20.36
N GLN A 181 -6.73 -9.02 -19.78
CA GLN A 181 -6.93 -10.06 -18.76
C GLN A 181 -8.42 -10.42 -18.73
N THR A 182 -8.77 -11.67 -19.07
CA THR A 182 -10.18 -12.07 -19.08
C THR A 182 -10.70 -12.39 -17.69
N PHE A 183 -12.01 -12.27 -17.51
CA PHE A 183 -12.68 -12.69 -16.28
C PHE A 183 -12.46 -14.19 -16.02
N GLU A 184 -12.65 -15.06 -17.04
CA GLU A 184 -12.50 -16.51 -16.93
C GLU A 184 -11.10 -16.90 -16.45
N HIS A 185 -10.08 -16.22 -16.97
CA HIS A 185 -8.70 -16.48 -16.54
C HIS A 185 -8.49 -16.03 -15.10
N THR A 186 -8.96 -14.84 -14.73
CA THR A 186 -8.88 -14.36 -13.35
C THR A 186 -9.62 -15.30 -12.39
N LYS A 187 -10.81 -15.76 -12.79
CA LYS A 187 -11.57 -16.75 -12.00
C LYS A 187 -10.79 -18.04 -11.82
N SER A 188 -10.14 -18.55 -12.86
CA SER A 188 -9.33 -19.77 -12.75
C SER A 188 -8.18 -19.61 -11.75
N VAL A 189 -7.56 -18.42 -11.68
CA VAL A 189 -6.52 -18.12 -10.69
C VAL A 189 -7.09 -18.11 -9.27
N VAL A 190 -8.24 -17.44 -9.05
CA VAL A 190 -8.90 -17.42 -7.74
C VAL A 190 -9.25 -18.84 -7.28
N ASP A 191 -9.82 -19.66 -8.17
CA ASP A 191 -10.18 -21.04 -7.87
C ASP A 191 -8.92 -21.87 -7.54
N ALA A 192 -7.83 -21.71 -8.31
CA ALA A 192 -6.58 -22.46 -8.12
C ALA A 192 -5.88 -22.13 -6.79
N VAL A 193 -5.81 -20.85 -6.39
CA VAL A 193 -5.20 -20.47 -5.11
C VAL A 193 -6.06 -20.92 -3.91
N ARG A 194 -7.39 -20.80 -4.01
CA ARG A 194 -8.29 -21.30 -2.97
C ARG A 194 -8.22 -22.82 -2.79
N ALA A 195 -8.15 -23.57 -3.90
CA ALA A 195 -7.97 -25.03 -3.86
C ALA A 195 -6.69 -25.45 -3.14
N ARG A 196 -5.71 -24.58 -3.04
CA ARG A 196 -4.41 -24.78 -2.35
C ARG A 196 -4.34 -24.18 -0.94
N GLY A 197 -5.48 -23.79 -0.37
CA GLY A 197 -5.57 -23.35 1.03
C GLY A 197 -5.39 -21.85 1.27
N VAL A 198 -5.35 -21.02 0.21
CA VAL A 198 -5.43 -19.57 0.38
C VAL A 198 -6.82 -19.21 0.87
N HIS A 199 -6.89 -18.57 2.03
CA HIS A 199 -8.14 -18.24 2.71
C HIS A 199 -8.51 -16.75 2.63
N SER A 200 -7.63 -15.89 2.09
CA SER A 200 -7.92 -14.48 1.87
C SER A 200 -7.49 -14.07 0.45
N VAL A 201 -8.45 -13.69 -0.37
CA VAL A 201 -8.24 -13.19 -1.74
C VAL A 201 -8.65 -11.73 -1.77
N ASN A 202 -7.71 -10.86 -2.19
CA ASN A 202 -7.97 -9.46 -2.48
C ASN A 202 -8.00 -9.24 -3.99
N CYS A 203 -8.92 -8.38 -4.47
CA CYS A 203 -8.94 -7.91 -5.84
C CYS A 203 -8.75 -6.39 -5.88
N ASP A 204 -7.73 -5.93 -6.61
CA ASP A 204 -7.51 -4.52 -6.86
C ASP A 204 -8.26 -4.09 -8.11
N ILE A 205 -9.13 -3.09 -7.99
CA ILE A 205 -9.84 -2.46 -9.10
C ILE A 205 -9.58 -0.95 -9.12
N LEU A 206 -9.63 -0.37 -10.31
CA LEU A 206 -9.40 1.05 -10.51
C LEU A 206 -10.65 1.74 -11.07
N TYR A 207 -10.97 2.91 -10.53
CA TYR A 207 -11.90 3.84 -11.17
C TYR A 207 -11.15 5.04 -11.75
N GLY A 208 -11.77 5.73 -12.70
CA GLY A 208 -11.13 6.87 -13.35
C GLY A 208 -10.14 6.49 -14.45
N LEU A 209 -10.25 5.29 -15.00
CA LEU A 209 -9.43 4.81 -16.12
C LEU A 209 -9.92 5.41 -17.46
N PRO A 210 -9.06 5.41 -18.51
CA PRO A 210 -9.47 5.90 -19.84
C PRO A 210 -10.66 5.09 -20.38
N HIS A 211 -11.62 5.77 -20.99
CA HIS A 211 -12.87 5.21 -21.54
C HIS A 211 -13.81 4.52 -20.52
N GLN A 212 -13.49 4.55 -19.25
CA GLN A 212 -14.32 3.97 -18.21
C GLN A 212 -15.55 4.85 -17.96
N THR A 213 -16.73 4.24 -17.93
CA THR A 213 -18.02 4.86 -17.60
C THR A 213 -18.64 4.22 -16.37
N GLU A 214 -19.76 4.74 -15.87
CA GLU A 214 -20.50 4.10 -14.78
C GLU A 214 -21.02 2.72 -15.19
N GLU A 215 -21.43 2.54 -16.45
CA GLU A 215 -21.91 1.26 -16.98
C GLU A 215 -20.79 0.21 -17.02
N THR A 216 -19.62 0.54 -17.60
CA THR A 216 -18.50 -0.40 -17.71
C THR A 216 -17.92 -0.74 -16.35
N LEU A 217 -17.88 0.23 -15.42
CA LEU A 217 -17.47 -0.03 -14.04
C LEU A 217 -18.47 -0.93 -13.30
N THR A 218 -19.79 -0.74 -13.56
CA THR A 218 -20.83 -1.63 -13.00
C THR A 218 -20.63 -3.07 -13.45
N GLU A 219 -20.33 -3.30 -14.73
CA GLU A 219 -20.01 -4.64 -15.25
C GLU A 219 -18.80 -5.23 -14.53
N THR A 220 -17.70 -4.49 -14.46
CA THR A 220 -16.48 -4.92 -13.75
C THR A 220 -16.74 -5.24 -12.27
N VAL A 221 -17.50 -4.42 -11.54
CA VAL A 221 -17.84 -4.67 -10.14
C VAL A 221 -18.68 -5.93 -9.97
N ASN A 222 -19.67 -6.17 -10.86
CA ASN A 222 -20.46 -7.39 -10.82
C ASN A 222 -19.63 -8.65 -11.06
N GLU A 223 -18.70 -8.61 -12.00
CA GLU A 223 -17.75 -9.70 -12.24
C GLU A 223 -16.85 -9.93 -11.03
N ILE A 224 -16.30 -8.87 -10.41
CA ILE A 224 -15.53 -8.97 -9.17
C ILE A 224 -16.36 -9.63 -8.05
N LEU A 225 -17.60 -9.20 -7.85
CA LEU A 225 -18.48 -9.78 -6.84
C LEU A 225 -18.73 -11.27 -7.08
N SER A 226 -18.78 -11.71 -8.35
CA SER A 226 -18.94 -13.14 -8.69
C SER A 226 -17.72 -14.00 -8.36
N LEU A 227 -16.52 -13.39 -8.26
CA LEU A 227 -15.30 -14.05 -7.74
C LEU A 227 -15.35 -14.25 -6.23
N ALA A 228 -16.28 -13.58 -5.54
CA ALA A 228 -16.44 -13.56 -4.08
C ALA A 228 -15.11 -13.33 -3.34
N PRO A 229 -14.36 -12.26 -3.62
CA PRO A 229 -13.11 -11.98 -2.91
C PRO A 229 -13.40 -11.63 -1.45
N ASP A 230 -12.42 -11.86 -0.58
CA ASP A 230 -12.52 -11.50 0.84
C ASP A 230 -12.32 -10.01 1.05
N ARG A 231 -11.52 -9.39 0.17
CA ARG A 231 -11.20 -7.94 0.16
C ARG A 231 -11.25 -7.38 -1.26
N ILE A 232 -11.55 -6.11 -1.35
CA ILE A 232 -11.50 -5.34 -2.60
C ILE A 232 -10.84 -4.00 -2.29
N ALA A 233 -9.80 -3.66 -3.06
CA ALA A 233 -9.20 -2.34 -3.05
C ALA A 233 -9.72 -1.55 -4.26
N LEU A 234 -10.45 -0.47 -4.00
CA LEU A 234 -11.06 0.39 -5.03
C LEU A 234 -10.26 1.70 -5.12
N PHE A 235 -9.24 1.73 -5.97
CA PHE A 235 -8.36 2.88 -6.09
C PHE A 235 -8.74 3.83 -7.23
N GLY A 236 -8.64 5.13 -6.97
CA GLY A 236 -8.67 6.13 -8.05
C GLY A 236 -7.36 6.12 -8.86
N TYR A 237 -7.48 6.03 -10.18
CA TYR A 237 -6.33 6.15 -11.08
C TYR A 237 -5.62 7.50 -10.86
N ALA A 238 -4.32 7.45 -10.61
CA ALA A 238 -3.48 8.64 -10.47
C ALA A 238 -2.69 8.89 -11.77
N HIS A 239 -3.10 9.89 -12.54
CA HIS A 239 -2.38 10.31 -13.74
C HIS A 239 -1.20 11.22 -13.35
N VAL A 240 0.02 10.69 -13.41
CA VAL A 240 1.27 11.34 -12.97
C VAL A 240 2.38 11.20 -14.03
N PRO A 241 2.16 11.61 -15.29
CA PRO A 241 3.10 11.39 -16.38
C PRO A 241 4.45 12.10 -16.16
N TRP A 242 4.50 13.12 -15.31
CA TRP A 242 5.75 13.77 -14.90
C TRP A 242 6.64 12.88 -14.02
N MET A 243 6.07 11.88 -13.33
CA MET A 243 6.81 10.88 -12.54
C MET A 243 7.00 9.58 -13.30
N LYS A 244 5.99 9.16 -14.09
CA LYS A 244 5.92 7.89 -14.80
C LYS A 244 5.70 8.14 -16.29
N LYS A 245 6.80 8.26 -17.04
CA LYS A 245 6.77 8.62 -18.45
C LYS A 245 5.86 7.76 -19.32
N HIS A 246 5.72 6.47 -19.01
CA HIS A 246 4.84 5.58 -19.77
C HIS A 246 3.36 5.95 -19.64
N GLN A 247 2.95 6.68 -18.60
CA GLN A 247 1.59 7.19 -18.50
C GLN A 247 1.25 8.23 -19.58
N THR A 248 2.22 8.79 -20.31
CA THR A 248 1.95 9.62 -21.51
C THR A 248 1.27 8.85 -22.64
N MET A 249 1.26 7.51 -22.59
CA MET A 249 0.50 6.67 -23.52
C MET A 249 -1.01 6.79 -23.31
N ILE A 250 -1.45 7.21 -22.11
CA ILE A 250 -2.84 7.52 -21.80
C ILE A 250 -3.04 9.01 -22.04
N LYS A 251 -3.93 9.34 -22.97
CA LYS A 251 -4.27 10.73 -23.29
C LYS A 251 -5.26 11.30 -22.28
N GLU A 252 -5.03 12.52 -21.80
CA GLU A 252 -5.89 13.17 -20.82
C GLU A 252 -7.34 13.35 -21.32
N GLU A 253 -7.52 13.51 -22.65
CA GLU A 253 -8.84 13.75 -23.25
C GLU A 253 -9.81 12.56 -23.13
N VAL A 254 -9.28 11.36 -22.87
CA VAL A 254 -10.10 10.15 -22.72
C VAL A 254 -10.27 9.72 -21.26
N LEU A 255 -9.76 10.52 -20.33
CA LEU A 255 -9.95 10.31 -18.89
C LEU A 255 -11.26 10.93 -18.43
N PRO A 256 -12.00 10.29 -17.53
CA PRO A 256 -13.19 10.89 -16.93
C PRO A 256 -12.80 12.12 -16.09
N GLY A 257 -13.65 13.13 -16.12
CA GLY A 257 -13.50 14.34 -15.34
C GLY A 257 -13.71 14.11 -13.84
N LEU A 258 -13.42 15.12 -13.02
CA LEU A 258 -13.50 15.03 -11.55
C LEU A 258 -14.89 14.57 -11.06
N GLN A 259 -15.97 15.08 -11.67
CA GLN A 259 -17.34 14.71 -11.28
C GLN A 259 -17.67 13.26 -11.64
N GLU A 260 -17.28 12.83 -12.85
CA GLU A 260 -17.47 11.46 -13.32
C GLU A 260 -16.69 10.47 -12.46
N ARG A 261 -15.43 10.78 -12.12
CA ARG A 261 -14.62 9.96 -11.21
C ARG A 261 -15.27 9.81 -9.84
N PHE A 262 -15.83 10.90 -9.31
CA PHE A 262 -16.52 10.86 -8.02
C PHE A 262 -17.81 10.05 -8.08
N ALA A 263 -18.56 10.15 -9.19
CA ALA A 263 -19.74 9.33 -9.44
C ALA A 263 -19.37 7.84 -9.52
N GLN A 264 -18.33 7.49 -10.28
CA GLN A 264 -17.77 6.13 -10.37
C GLN A 264 -17.39 5.57 -9.01
N MET A 265 -16.65 6.34 -8.19
CA MET A 265 -16.26 5.93 -6.82
C MET A 265 -17.49 5.61 -5.96
N ASN A 266 -18.47 6.51 -5.93
CA ASN A 266 -19.67 6.33 -5.12
C ASN A 266 -20.53 5.16 -5.61
N LEU A 267 -20.67 4.99 -6.93
CA LEU A 267 -21.39 3.88 -7.52
C LEU A 267 -20.76 2.54 -7.11
N ALA A 268 -19.47 2.37 -7.35
CA ALA A 268 -18.75 1.14 -6.99
C ALA A 268 -18.83 0.86 -5.48
N ALA A 269 -18.59 1.87 -4.63
CA ALA A 269 -18.70 1.75 -3.18
C ALA A 269 -20.10 1.31 -2.75
N SER A 270 -21.15 1.91 -3.33
CA SER A 270 -22.56 1.55 -3.04
C SER A 270 -22.88 0.11 -3.42
N MET A 271 -22.38 -0.36 -4.57
CA MET A 271 -22.57 -1.74 -5.02
C MET A 271 -21.87 -2.73 -4.07
N LEU A 272 -20.64 -2.45 -3.65
CA LEU A 272 -19.89 -3.29 -2.72
C LEU A 272 -20.57 -3.36 -1.35
N ILE A 273 -21.04 -2.23 -0.83
CA ILE A 273 -21.79 -2.18 0.45
C ILE A 273 -23.09 -2.96 0.32
N ALA A 274 -23.85 -2.80 -0.78
CA ALA A 274 -25.09 -3.54 -1.03
C ALA A 274 -24.85 -5.06 -1.13
N ALA A 275 -23.67 -5.49 -1.58
CA ALA A 275 -23.25 -6.88 -1.62
C ALA A 275 -22.73 -7.41 -0.26
N GLY A 276 -22.77 -6.61 0.82
CA GLY A 276 -22.44 -7.02 2.18
C GLY A 276 -20.97 -6.79 2.60
N TYR A 277 -20.18 -6.05 1.81
CA TYR A 277 -18.85 -5.65 2.22
C TYR A 277 -18.91 -4.44 3.15
N GLU A 278 -18.04 -4.41 4.14
CA GLU A 278 -17.83 -3.26 5.02
C GLU A 278 -16.74 -2.35 4.44
N PRO A 279 -16.95 -1.02 4.41
CA PRO A 279 -15.90 -0.08 4.00
C PRO A 279 -14.77 -0.06 5.06
N VAL A 280 -13.53 -0.12 4.60
CA VAL A 280 -12.32 -0.09 5.42
C VAL A 280 -11.45 1.09 4.98
N GLY A 281 -11.30 2.06 5.87
CA GLY A 281 -10.65 3.32 5.54
C GLY A 281 -11.33 4.02 4.37
N ILE A 282 -10.55 4.60 3.45
CA ILE A 282 -11.08 5.46 2.37
C ILE A 282 -11.33 4.72 1.05
N ASP A 283 -10.71 3.56 0.83
CA ASP A 283 -10.63 2.94 -0.49
C ASP A 283 -10.60 1.40 -0.49
N HIS A 284 -10.81 0.76 0.67
CA HIS A 284 -10.89 -0.69 0.78
C HIS A 284 -12.28 -1.13 1.24
N PHE A 285 -12.62 -2.36 0.87
CA PHE A 285 -13.85 -3.04 1.27
C PHE A 285 -13.51 -4.47 1.64
N ALA A 286 -14.11 -4.98 2.71
CA ALA A 286 -13.84 -6.34 3.18
C ALA A 286 -15.12 -7.02 3.66
N LEU A 287 -15.18 -8.34 3.53
CA LEU A 287 -16.26 -9.11 4.15
C LEU A 287 -16.24 -8.91 5.67
N PRO A 288 -17.38 -8.94 6.37
CA PRO A 288 -17.46 -8.72 7.82
C PRO A 288 -16.59 -9.69 8.63
N SER A 289 -16.34 -10.90 8.11
CA SER A 289 -15.48 -11.93 8.72
C SER A 289 -13.99 -11.74 8.46
N ASP A 290 -13.61 -10.85 7.53
CA ASP A 290 -12.21 -10.61 7.23
C ASP A 290 -11.51 -9.86 8.36
N ARG A 291 -10.24 -10.21 8.61
CA ARG A 291 -9.40 -9.62 9.67
C ARG A 291 -9.28 -8.10 9.56
N MET A 292 -9.29 -7.53 8.34
CA MET A 292 -9.21 -6.09 8.12
C MET A 292 -10.50 -5.38 8.55
N ALA A 293 -11.68 -5.92 8.25
CA ALA A 293 -12.96 -5.40 8.73
C ALA A 293 -13.07 -5.53 10.26
N ILE A 294 -12.63 -6.64 10.83
CA ILE A 294 -12.55 -6.83 12.29
C ILE A 294 -11.61 -5.79 12.91
N ALA A 295 -10.42 -5.60 12.36
CA ALA A 295 -9.45 -4.60 12.84
C ALA A 295 -10.01 -3.18 12.76
N GLN A 296 -10.78 -2.85 11.71
CA GLN A 296 -11.48 -1.56 11.59
C GLN A 296 -12.48 -1.36 12.75
N ARG A 297 -13.34 -2.35 13.01
CA ARG A 297 -14.35 -2.28 14.10
C ARG A 297 -13.73 -2.20 15.50
N GLU A 298 -12.60 -2.88 15.68
CA GLU A 298 -11.87 -2.90 16.95
C GLU A 298 -10.89 -1.74 17.11
N GLY A 299 -10.79 -0.86 16.12
CA GLY A 299 -9.89 0.27 16.14
C GLY A 299 -8.41 -0.13 16.09
N ARG A 300 -8.07 -1.26 15.47
CA ARG A 300 -6.69 -1.77 15.29
C ARG A 300 -6.16 -1.60 13.87
N LEU A 301 -7.00 -1.07 12.96
CA LEU A 301 -6.57 -0.82 11.59
C LEU A 301 -5.37 0.12 11.56
N ARG A 302 -4.39 -0.23 10.75
CA ARG A 302 -3.15 0.55 10.51
C ARG A 302 -3.04 0.89 9.02
N ARG A 303 -2.11 1.80 8.73
CA ARG A 303 -1.76 2.17 7.36
C ARG A 303 -0.26 2.30 7.21
N ASN A 304 0.28 1.65 6.18
CA ASN A 304 1.71 1.70 5.83
C ASN A 304 1.89 1.85 4.30
N PHE A 305 3.11 1.68 3.80
CA PHE A 305 3.41 1.78 2.36
C PHE A 305 2.66 0.77 1.48
N GLN A 306 2.18 -0.32 2.04
CA GLN A 306 1.40 -1.34 1.32
C GLN A 306 -0.09 -1.00 1.26
N GLY A 307 -0.57 -0.06 2.07
CA GLY A 307 -1.98 0.31 2.20
C GLY A 307 -2.52 0.06 3.59
N TYR A 308 -3.82 -0.28 3.71
CA TYR A 308 -4.42 -0.67 4.98
C TYR A 308 -3.99 -2.08 5.39
N THR A 309 -3.80 -2.26 6.69
CA THR A 309 -3.36 -3.52 7.25
C THR A 309 -3.87 -3.69 8.69
N ASP A 310 -4.05 -4.94 9.12
CA ASP A 310 -4.25 -5.33 10.51
C ASP A 310 -2.93 -5.74 11.18
N ASP A 311 -1.81 -5.64 10.45
CA ASP A 311 -0.49 -5.94 10.96
C ASP A 311 -0.07 -4.92 12.04
N ALA A 312 0.21 -5.44 13.22
CA ALA A 312 0.63 -4.67 14.38
C ALA A 312 2.15 -4.79 14.66
N ALA A 313 2.94 -5.18 13.66
CA ALA A 313 4.39 -5.25 13.79
C ALA A 313 4.98 -3.86 14.11
N GLU A 314 5.94 -3.85 15.02
CA GLU A 314 6.62 -2.64 15.45
C GLU A 314 7.65 -2.15 14.42
N ALA A 315 8.11 -3.06 13.54
CA ALA A 315 9.01 -2.73 12.44
C ALA A 315 8.61 -3.44 11.15
N LEU A 316 8.64 -2.70 10.04
CA LEU A 316 8.53 -3.21 8.69
C LEU A 316 9.90 -3.11 8.02
N ILE A 317 10.51 -4.24 7.67
CA ILE A 317 11.80 -4.30 6.99
C ILE A 317 11.55 -4.45 5.49
N GLY A 318 11.99 -3.46 4.72
CA GLY A 318 11.94 -3.50 3.26
C GLY A 318 13.19 -4.18 2.69
N LEU A 319 12.99 -5.17 1.82
CA LEU A 319 14.04 -5.92 1.11
C LEU A 319 13.85 -5.76 -0.40
N GLY A 320 14.94 -5.60 -1.12
CA GLY A 320 14.92 -5.40 -2.56
C GLY A 320 14.98 -3.94 -3.00
N ALA A 321 15.20 -3.73 -4.30
CA ALA A 321 15.35 -2.41 -4.90
C ALA A 321 14.12 -1.53 -4.65
N SER A 322 14.30 -0.27 -4.28
CA SER A 322 13.29 0.73 -3.96
C SER A 322 12.42 0.46 -2.73
N SER A 323 12.52 -0.70 -2.08
CA SER A 323 11.70 -1.02 -0.91
C SER A 323 11.87 0.04 0.19
N ILE A 324 10.79 0.30 0.90
CA ILE A 324 10.78 1.23 2.04
C ILE A 324 10.48 0.42 3.30
N GLY A 325 11.35 0.57 4.29
CA GLY A 325 11.17 0.05 5.64
C GLY A 325 10.72 1.14 6.60
N GLN A 326 10.04 0.74 7.67
CA GLN A 326 9.65 1.56 8.80
C GLN A 326 10.17 0.90 10.08
N LEU A 327 11.03 1.61 10.81
CA LEU A 327 11.54 1.19 12.11
C LEU A 327 11.09 2.20 13.17
N PRO A 328 11.22 1.89 14.47
CA PRO A 328 10.86 2.84 15.54
C PRO A 328 11.51 4.22 15.40
N GLN A 329 12.72 4.28 14.81
CA GLN A 329 13.50 5.51 14.64
C GLN A 329 13.08 6.31 13.41
N GLY A 330 12.46 5.69 12.38
CA GLY A 330 12.10 6.38 11.15
C GLY A 330 11.90 5.48 9.95
N TYR A 331 12.08 6.04 8.77
CA TYR A 331 11.93 5.35 7.50
C TYR A 331 13.25 5.24 6.78
N VAL A 332 13.42 4.15 6.04
CA VAL A 332 14.60 3.88 5.21
C VAL A 332 14.15 3.40 3.84
N GLN A 333 14.84 3.83 2.80
CA GLN A 333 14.59 3.37 1.43
C GLN A 333 15.87 2.81 0.80
N ASN A 334 15.74 1.64 0.22
CA ASN A 334 16.76 1.01 -0.60
C ASN A 334 16.94 1.73 -1.95
N MET A 335 18.13 1.58 -2.53
CA MET A 335 18.48 2.08 -3.86
C MET A 335 17.40 1.70 -4.88
N PRO A 336 16.75 2.70 -5.53
CA PRO A 336 15.69 2.40 -6.50
C PRO A 336 16.22 1.80 -7.81
N ALA A 337 17.39 2.24 -8.28
CA ALA A 337 17.97 1.74 -9.52
C ALA A 337 18.43 0.29 -9.36
N THR A 338 17.73 -0.66 -9.99
CA THR A 338 17.94 -2.11 -9.82
C THR A 338 19.41 -2.53 -9.98
N GLY A 339 20.13 -2.01 -10.99
CA GLY A 339 21.54 -2.38 -11.22
C GLY A 339 22.49 -1.81 -10.15
N GLU A 340 22.17 -0.65 -9.55
CA GLU A 340 22.93 -0.09 -8.43
C GLU A 340 22.62 -0.82 -7.13
N TYR A 341 21.34 -1.14 -6.92
CA TYR A 341 20.92 -1.99 -5.81
C TYR A 341 21.71 -3.31 -5.80
N GLN A 342 21.77 -4.01 -6.95
CA GLN A 342 22.51 -5.27 -7.06
C GLN A 342 23.99 -5.08 -6.71
N ARG A 343 24.65 -4.03 -7.22
CA ARG A 343 26.05 -3.74 -6.89
C ARG A 343 26.26 -3.51 -5.38
N MET A 344 25.35 -2.78 -4.73
CA MET A 344 25.42 -2.53 -3.28
C MET A 344 25.19 -3.81 -2.48
N ALA A 345 24.15 -4.56 -2.81
CA ALA A 345 23.84 -5.83 -2.15
C ALA A 345 24.97 -6.87 -2.32
N ASP A 346 25.58 -6.93 -3.51
CA ASP A 346 26.70 -7.82 -3.78
C ASP A 346 28.00 -7.42 -3.04
N ALA A 347 28.19 -6.12 -2.76
CA ALA A 347 29.39 -5.62 -2.10
C ALA A 347 29.33 -5.69 -0.57
N GLY A 348 28.16 -5.45 0.03
CA GLY A 348 28.05 -5.37 1.49
C GLY A 348 26.71 -5.82 2.07
N GLY A 349 25.77 -6.21 1.24
CA GLY A 349 24.45 -6.71 1.64
C GLY A 349 23.40 -5.63 1.92
N LEU A 350 23.76 -4.44 2.38
CA LEU A 350 22.82 -3.34 2.60
C LEU A 350 22.76 -2.40 1.39
N ALA A 351 21.57 -1.90 1.09
CA ALA A 351 21.33 -1.03 -0.05
C ALA A 351 20.55 0.24 0.29
N ALA A 352 20.51 0.63 1.56
CA ALA A 352 19.87 1.85 2.02
C ALA A 352 20.58 3.10 1.48
N VAL A 353 19.82 4.06 0.92
CA VAL A 353 20.40 5.26 0.31
C VAL A 353 19.76 6.55 0.80
N ARG A 354 18.60 6.47 1.38
CA ARG A 354 17.90 7.62 1.96
C ARG A 354 16.83 7.20 2.95
N GLY A 355 16.40 8.13 3.77
CA GLY A 355 15.34 7.91 4.73
C GLY A 355 15.03 9.19 5.49
N VAL A 356 14.35 9.06 6.62
CA VAL A 356 14.10 10.15 7.54
C VAL A 356 14.04 9.61 8.97
N GLU A 357 14.78 10.24 9.88
CA GLU A 357 14.64 10.03 11.30
C GLU A 357 13.43 10.83 11.80
N VAL A 358 12.53 10.19 12.56
CA VAL A 358 11.29 10.83 13.02
C VAL A 358 11.49 11.49 14.38
N SER A 359 11.12 12.76 14.48
CA SER A 359 11.04 13.51 15.73
C SER A 359 9.81 13.08 16.57
N GLU A 360 9.72 13.53 17.81
CA GLU A 360 8.53 13.31 18.64
C GLU A 360 7.29 14.01 18.05
N ASP A 361 7.44 15.19 17.43
CA ASP A 361 6.35 15.85 16.70
C ASP A 361 5.91 15.04 15.48
N ASP A 362 6.87 14.45 14.74
CA ASP A 362 6.53 13.56 13.62
C ASP A 362 5.77 12.32 14.08
N LYS A 363 6.12 11.73 15.21
CA LYS A 363 5.40 10.59 15.78
C LYS A 363 3.96 10.95 16.15
N LEU A 364 3.76 12.10 16.80
CA LEU A 364 2.44 12.62 17.13
C LEU A 364 1.62 12.86 15.87
N ARG A 365 2.15 13.60 14.89
CA ARG A 365 1.45 13.90 13.64
C ARG A 365 1.18 12.67 12.80
N ARG A 366 2.12 11.72 12.74
CA ARG A 366 1.90 10.40 12.13
C ARG A 366 0.72 9.68 12.76
N ARG A 367 0.65 9.66 14.09
CA ARG A 367 -0.47 9.04 14.82
C ARG A 367 -1.79 9.72 14.51
N VAL A 368 -1.83 11.04 14.47
CA VAL A 368 -3.00 11.84 14.11
C VAL A 368 -3.48 11.56 12.69
N ILE A 369 -2.57 11.59 11.72
CA ILE A 369 -2.87 11.36 10.31
C ILE A 369 -3.35 9.91 10.11
N GLU A 370 -2.72 8.93 10.75
CA GLU A 370 -3.14 7.54 10.71
C GLU A 370 -4.56 7.33 11.26
N GLU A 371 -4.89 7.93 12.42
CA GLU A 371 -6.23 7.88 13.00
C GLU A 371 -7.29 8.47 12.06
N ILE A 372 -7.00 9.61 11.45
CA ILE A 372 -7.89 10.25 10.48
C ILE A 372 -8.10 9.33 9.28
N MET A 373 -7.04 8.74 8.74
CA MET A 373 -7.11 7.89 7.57
C MET A 373 -7.77 6.53 7.85
N CYS A 374 -7.61 5.99 9.07
CA CYS A 374 -8.12 4.67 9.44
C CYS A 374 -9.48 4.71 10.14
N ARG A 375 -9.76 5.75 10.94
CA ARG A 375 -10.92 5.80 11.84
C ARG A 375 -11.83 7.00 11.63
N PHE A 376 -11.41 7.98 10.84
CA PHE A 376 -12.13 9.23 10.61
C PHE A 376 -12.39 10.04 11.90
N ALA A 377 -11.61 9.79 12.93
CA ALA A 377 -11.76 10.45 14.24
C ALA A 377 -10.44 10.48 15.00
N LEU A 378 -10.32 11.44 15.91
CA LEU A 378 -9.24 11.56 16.89
C LEU A 378 -9.84 11.62 18.29
N SER A 379 -9.30 10.88 19.23
CA SER A 379 -9.52 11.04 20.66
C SER A 379 -8.37 11.86 21.24
N PHE A 380 -8.64 13.05 21.72
CA PHE A 380 -7.61 13.89 22.35
C PHE A 380 -7.13 13.32 23.68
N ALA A 381 -8.01 12.62 24.38
CA ALA A 381 -7.66 11.92 25.62
C ALA A 381 -6.64 10.81 25.37
N ASP A 382 -6.86 9.95 24.35
CA ASP A 382 -5.93 8.87 24.01
C ASP A 382 -4.59 9.42 23.52
N LEU A 383 -4.61 10.48 22.71
CA LEU A 383 -3.37 11.14 22.27
C LEU A 383 -2.60 11.74 23.46
N ARG A 384 -3.28 12.33 24.46
CA ARG A 384 -2.62 12.87 25.65
C ARG A 384 -1.99 11.78 26.53
N LEU A 385 -2.59 10.60 26.60
CA LEU A 385 -1.98 9.46 27.30
C LEU A 385 -0.63 9.05 26.67
N GLU A 386 -0.51 9.18 25.35
CA GLU A 386 0.69 8.77 24.60
C GLU A 386 1.73 9.91 24.50
N PHE A 387 1.29 11.18 24.27
CA PHE A 387 2.17 12.30 23.91
C PHE A 387 2.11 13.49 24.90
N GLY A 388 1.33 13.40 25.98
CA GLY A 388 1.22 14.46 26.98
C GLY A 388 0.73 15.79 26.41
N ASP A 389 1.31 16.90 26.89
CA ASP A 389 0.90 18.27 26.53
C ASP A 389 1.25 18.64 25.07
N ALA A 390 2.09 17.87 24.38
CA ALA A 390 2.38 18.09 22.95
C ALA A 390 1.11 18.04 22.08
N VAL A 391 0.04 17.39 22.55
CA VAL A 391 -1.25 17.29 21.86
C VAL A 391 -1.97 18.63 21.74
N ASP A 392 -1.64 19.65 22.54
CA ASP A 392 -2.34 20.92 22.53
C ASP A 392 -2.24 21.66 21.18
N VAL A 393 -1.14 21.47 20.45
CA VAL A 393 -1.01 21.99 19.08
C VAL A 393 -2.02 21.33 18.14
N ILE A 394 -2.21 20.02 18.24
CA ILE A 394 -3.18 19.26 17.43
C ILE A 394 -4.62 19.69 17.75
N VAL A 395 -4.94 19.86 19.03
CA VAL A 395 -6.27 20.36 19.46
C VAL A 395 -6.54 21.74 18.89
N SER A 396 -5.53 22.64 18.91
CA SER A 396 -5.64 23.98 18.35
C SER A 396 -5.86 23.94 16.83
N GLU A 397 -5.09 23.13 16.09
CA GLU A 397 -5.22 22.94 14.64
C GLU A 397 -6.61 22.36 14.29
N ALA A 398 -7.08 21.34 15.02
CA ALA A 398 -8.39 20.73 14.83
C ALA A 398 -9.54 21.72 15.05
N LYS A 399 -9.50 22.49 16.16
CA LYS A 399 -10.48 23.55 16.47
C LYS A 399 -10.45 24.67 15.42
N GLY A 400 -9.25 25.11 14.99
CA GLY A 400 -9.08 26.12 13.95
C GLY A 400 -9.67 25.67 12.60
N PHE A 401 -9.40 24.44 12.20
CA PHE A 401 -9.97 23.87 10.98
C PHE A 401 -11.50 23.79 11.07
N ALA A 402 -12.05 23.23 12.14
CA ALA A 402 -13.50 23.11 12.32
C ALA A 402 -14.21 24.47 12.32
N GLN A 403 -13.63 25.50 12.93
CA GLN A 403 -14.19 26.88 12.94
C GLN A 403 -14.17 27.51 11.52
N SER A 404 -13.15 27.24 10.73
CA SER A 404 -13.04 27.75 9.36
C SER A 404 -13.84 26.93 8.35
N ASN A 405 -14.23 25.70 8.69
CA ASN A 405 -14.95 24.77 7.82
C ASN A 405 -16.46 24.89 8.00
N GLN A 406 -17.09 25.72 7.15
CA GLN A 406 -18.55 25.89 7.14
C GLN A 406 -19.30 24.81 6.33
N ASP A 407 -18.59 23.90 5.69
CA ASP A 407 -19.17 22.87 4.82
C ASP A 407 -19.57 21.59 5.58
N GLY A 408 -19.34 21.56 6.89
CA GLY A 408 -19.76 20.44 7.76
C GLY A 408 -18.93 19.16 7.57
N LEU A 409 -17.67 19.26 7.13
CA LEU A 409 -16.82 18.09 6.91
C LEU A 409 -16.36 17.42 8.22
N CYS A 410 -16.33 18.18 9.31
CA CYS A 410 -15.90 17.68 10.62
C CYS A 410 -16.67 18.33 11.76
N LEU A 411 -16.62 17.68 12.91
CA LEU A 411 -17.09 18.18 14.20
C LEU A 411 -15.93 18.08 15.19
N VAL A 412 -15.86 19.05 16.11
CA VAL A 412 -14.88 19.05 17.19
C VAL A 412 -15.55 19.46 18.50
N ASP A 413 -15.23 18.75 19.55
CA ASP A 413 -15.53 19.10 20.94
C ASP A 413 -14.24 19.07 21.78
N ASP A 414 -14.35 19.09 23.11
CA ASP A 414 -13.18 19.09 24.00
C ASP A 414 -12.47 17.72 24.06
N ASP A 415 -13.16 16.63 23.68
CA ASP A 415 -12.66 15.26 23.81
C ASP A 415 -12.19 14.67 22.48
N ARG A 416 -12.75 15.15 21.35
CA ARG A 416 -12.53 14.50 20.06
C ARG A 416 -12.72 15.41 18.85
N PHE A 417 -12.10 15.00 17.75
CA PHE A 417 -12.37 15.49 16.41
C PHE A 417 -12.93 14.33 15.57
N VAL A 418 -14.02 14.56 14.83
CA VAL A 418 -14.69 13.53 14.03
C VAL A 418 -14.96 14.05 12.63
N ILE A 419 -14.58 13.28 11.61
CA ILE A 419 -14.95 13.53 10.22
C ILE A 419 -16.38 13.03 10.00
N THR A 420 -17.24 13.88 9.47
CA THR A 420 -18.64 13.52 9.14
C THR A 420 -18.71 12.62 7.91
N GLU A 421 -19.87 12.02 7.65
CA GLU A 421 -20.10 11.26 6.41
C GLU A 421 -19.83 12.10 5.15
N ILE A 422 -20.18 13.40 5.17
CA ILE A 422 -19.89 14.33 4.07
C ILE A 422 -18.38 14.56 3.93
N GLY A 423 -17.62 14.52 5.03
CA GLY A 423 -16.18 14.72 5.05
C GLY A 423 -15.35 13.51 4.66
N ARG A 424 -15.88 12.29 4.79
CA ARG A 424 -15.10 11.04 4.53
C ARG A 424 -14.42 10.99 3.17
N PRO A 425 -15.04 11.38 2.04
CA PRO A 425 -14.36 11.41 0.75
C PRO A 425 -13.14 12.36 0.73
N PHE A 426 -13.10 13.34 1.63
CA PHE A 426 -12.05 14.35 1.75
C PHE A 426 -11.08 14.08 2.91
N ALA A 427 -11.08 12.87 3.49
CA ALA A 427 -10.24 12.52 4.63
C ALA A 427 -8.75 12.82 4.40
N ARG A 428 -8.24 12.61 3.18
CA ARG A 428 -6.85 12.96 2.81
C ARG A 428 -6.59 14.46 2.92
N THR A 429 -7.52 15.28 2.45
CA THR A 429 -7.43 16.74 2.52
C THR A 429 -7.54 17.23 3.98
N ILE A 430 -8.36 16.56 4.78
CA ILE A 430 -8.47 16.85 6.22
C ILE A 430 -7.20 16.44 6.96
N ALA A 431 -6.64 15.26 6.64
CA ALA A 431 -5.36 14.81 7.22
C ALA A 431 -4.20 15.78 6.91
N ALA A 432 -4.24 16.44 5.74
CA ALA A 432 -3.26 17.44 5.33
C ALA A 432 -3.22 18.69 6.22
N VAL A 433 -4.26 18.95 7.01
CA VAL A 433 -4.27 20.05 8.01
C VAL A 433 -3.18 19.85 9.07
N PHE A 434 -2.90 18.59 9.40
CA PHE A 434 -1.93 18.19 10.42
C PHE A 434 -0.52 17.90 9.85
N ASP A 435 -0.32 18.12 8.55
CA ASP A 435 0.96 17.89 7.88
C ASP A 435 1.83 19.16 7.92
N SER A 436 2.79 19.21 8.84
CA SER A 436 3.73 20.34 8.97
C SER A 436 4.72 20.47 7.81
N TYR A 437 4.88 19.42 6.98
CA TYR A 437 5.78 19.42 5.82
C TYR A 437 5.13 19.94 4.54
N LEU A 438 3.80 19.95 4.47
CA LEU A 438 3.07 20.29 3.25
C LEU A 438 3.35 21.72 2.77
N SER A 439 3.55 22.66 3.71
CA SER A 439 3.87 24.07 3.41
C SER A 439 5.27 24.25 2.80
N ASN A 440 6.17 23.29 2.95
CA ASN A 440 7.56 23.36 2.47
C ASN A 440 7.71 23.09 0.97
N GLY A 441 6.63 22.85 0.23
CA GLY A 441 6.59 22.77 -1.22
C GLY A 441 7.39 21.62 -1.85
N LYS A 442 7.83 20.64 -1.06
CA LYS A 442 8.51 19.45 -1.57
C LYS A 442 7.49 18.41 -2.06
N GLY A 443 7.49 18.21 -3.37
CA GLY A 443 6.69 17.17 -4.03
C GLY A 443 5.44 17.69 -4.74
N ARG A 444 5.16 17.09 -5.89
CA ARG A 444 3.91 17.24 -6.64
C ARG A 444 3.07 16.00 -6.38
N HIS A 445 1.85 16.18 -5.88
CA HIS A 445 0.96 15.09 -5.51
C HIS A 445 -0.15 14.89 -6.54
N SER A 446 -0.77 13.71 -6.54
CA SER A 446 -2.00 13.44 -7.29
C SER A 446 -3.20 14.08 -6.60
N ILE A 447 -4.28 14.28 -7.35
CA ILE A 447 -5.56 14.77 -6.83
C ILE A 447 -6.06 13.86 -5.70
N ALA A 448 -6.72 14.46 -4.68
CA ALA A 448 -7.15 13.76 -3.47
C ALA A 448 -8.36 12.85 -3.69
N VAL A 449 -9.23 13.15 -4.67
CA VAL A 449 -10.49 12.47 -4.99
C VAL A 449 -10.44 11.89 -6.39
#